data_67f4672f9dfb16f84c81714a75d635fd
#
_entry.id   67f4672f9dfb16f84c81714a75d635fd
#
_cell.length_a   1.000
_cell.length_b   1.000
_cell.length_c   1.000
_cell.angle_alpha   90.00
_cell.angle_beta   90.00
_cell.angle_gamma   90.00
#
_symmetry.space_group_name_H-M   'P 1'
#
loop_
_entity.id
_entity.type
_entity.pdbx_description
1 polymer ?
#
loop_
_entity_poly.entity_id
_entity_poly.type
_entity_poly.pdbx_seq_one_letter_code
_entity_poly.pdbx_strand_id
1 'polypeptide(L)'
;MDKLKFYEINTNYIQYLKKYDHRVPNIDYKEHNKFLCGVVLDVNGNKYYAPVSSLCKEQQTNFIIKNNKGKSIASLRLSFMLPVPDRVLTIKNFKDEDYKYRRLLMEELKYLVFCQENGQ
;
A
#
# COMPACT_ATOMS: atom_id res chain seq x y z
N MET A 1 13.31 -0.37 -12.94
CA MET A 1 12.45 0.00 -11.81
C MET A 1 12.59 -1.03 -10.69
N ASP A 2 12.76 -0.58 -9.48
CA ASP A 2 12.87 -1.48 -8.34
C ASP A 2 11.56 -2.22 -8.10
N LYS A 3 11.66 -3.40 -7.49
CA LYS A 3 10.49 -4.17 -7.13
C LYS A 3 9.64 -3.41 -6.12
N LEU A 4 8.32 -3.55 -6.24
CA LEU A 4 7.39 -2.96 -5.28
C LEU A 4 7.64 -3.52 -3.88
N LYS A 5 7.44 -2.68 -2.89
CA LYS A 5 7.57 -3.03 -1.47
C LYS A 5 6.43 -2.41 -0.70
N PHE A 6 6.19 -2.93 0.49
CA PHE A 6 5.24 -2.32 1.40
C PHE A 6 5.99 -1.43 2.39
N TYR A 7 5.39 -0.29 2.71
CA TYR A 7 6.01 0.72 3.58
C TYR A 7 5.05 1.12 4.67
N GLU A 8 5.61 1.39 5.85
CA GLU A 8 4.90 2.09 6.90
C GLU A 8 5.28 3.57 6.83
N ILE A 9 4.31 4.43 7.09
CA ILE A 9 4.52 5.86 7.07
C ILE A 9 4.43 6.41 8.49
N ASN A 10 5.24 7.41 8.79
CA ASN A 10 5.21 8.09 10.08
C ASN A 10 3.81 8.68 10.33
N THR A 11 3.17 8.31 11.43
CA THR A 11 1.79 8.72 11.74
C THR A 11 1.69 10.23 11.92
N ASN A 12 2.72 10.88 12.46
CA ASN A 12 2.72 12.34 12.60
C ASN A 12 2.65 13.04 11.26
N TYR A 13 3.29 12.47 10.23
CA TYR A 13 3.24 13.02 8.88
C TYR A 13 1.83 12.91 8.31
N ILE A 14 1.16 11.78 8.51
CA ILE A 14 -0.24 11.62 8.08
C ILE A 14 -1.16 12.59 8.80
N GLN A 15 -0.97 12.78 10.10
CA GLN A 15 -1.76 13.75 10.86
C GLN A 15 -1.54 15.16 10.33
N TYR A 16 -0.31 15.49 9.98
CA TYR A 16 0.02 16.78 9.38
C TYR A 16 -0.72 16.97 8.04
N LEU A 17 -0.69 15.95 7.16
CA LEU A 17 -1.36 16.03 5.87
C LEU A 17 -2.88 16.17 6.02
N LYS A 18 -3.48 15.48 6.99
CA LYS A 18 -4.92 15.53 7.23
C LYS A 18 -5.42 16.92 7.60
N LYS A 19 -4.57 17.76 8.18
CA LYS A 19 -4.94 19.14 8.49
C LYS A 19 -5.25 19.96 7.24
N TYR A 20 -4.63 19.58 6.11
CA TYR A 20 -4.78 20.31 4.85
C TYR A 20 -5.70 19.61 3.87
N ASP A 21 -5.87 18.27 4.00
CA ASP A 21 -6.71 17.51 3.11
C ASP A 21 -7.31 16.32 3.87
N HIS A 22 -8.60 16.41 4.18
CA HIS A 22 -9.30 15.36 4.91
C HIS A 22 -9.45 14.05 4.11
N ARG A 23 -9.16 14.08 2.80
CA ARG A 23 -9.19 12.87 1.97
C ARG A 23 -7.98 11.96 2.19
N VAL A 24 -6.96 12.45 2.89
CA VAL A 24 -5.81 11.62 3.24
C VAL A 24 -6.30 10.46 4.11
N PRO A 25 -5.97 9.20 3.74
CA PRO A 25 -6.53 8.04 4.44
C PRO A 25 -6.03 7.94 5.87
N ASN A 26 -6.89 7.41 6.73
CA ASN A 26 -6.53 7.08 8.10
C ASN A 26 -5.70 5.80 8.07
N ILE A 27 -4.54 5.78 8.71
CA ILE A 27 -3.64 4.62 8.73
C ILE A 27 -3.57 3.93 10.10
N ASP A 28 -4.24 4.50 11.12
CA ASP A 28 -4.30 3.90 12.44
C ASP A 28 -5.54 3.04 12.58
N TYR A 29 -5.33 1.74 12.78
CA TYR A 29 -6.39 0.78 13.06
C TYR A 29 -6.13 0.08 14.37
N LYS A 30 -7.18 -0.43 14.99
CA LYS A 30 -7.10 -1.11 16.28
C LYS A 30 -6.17 -2.33 16.27
N GLU A 31 -6.17 -3.09 15.16
CA GLU A 31 -5.43 -4.35 15.09
C GLU A 31 -4.14 -4.21 14.30
N HIS A 32 -4.20 -3.51 13.19
CA HIS A 32 -3.08 -3.37 12.27
C HIS A 32 -3.03 -1.95 11.71
N ASN A 33 -1.84 -1.39 11.64
CA ASN A 33 -1.66 -0.12 10.95
C ASN A 33 -1.76 -0.33 9.45
N LYS A 34 -2.38 0.60 8.75
CA LYS A 34 -2.36 0.60 7.29
C LYS A 34 -0.95 0.85 6.79
N PHE A 35 -0.67 0.31 5.63
CA PHE A 35 0.62 0.48 4.99
C PHE A 35 0.40 0.89 3.55
N LEU A 36 1.48 1.36 2.93
CA LEU A 36 1.47 1.85 1.56
C LEU A 36 2.26 0.90 0.69
N CYS A 37 1.83 0.77 -0.56
CA CYS A 37 2.62 0.12 -1.59
C CYS A 37 3.22 1.20 -2.49
N GLY A 38 4.45 1.09 -2.78
CA GLY A 38 5.10 2.03 -3.67
C GLY A 38 6.43 1.50 -4.21
N VAL A 39 6.96 2.07 -5.24
CA VAL A 39 6.56 3.33 -5.91
C VAL A 39 5.57 3.00 -7.03
N VAL A 40 4.35 3.51 -6.97
CA VAL A 40 3.35 3.23 -8.01
C VAL A 40 3.37 4.26 -9.11
N LEU A 41 3.91 5.45 -8.84
CA LEU A 41 4.03 6.52 -9.83
C LEU A 41 5.18 7.42 -9.43
N ASP A 42 5.98 7.82 -10.40
CA ASP A 42 7.07 8.78 -10.21
C ASP A 42 6.89 9.89 -11.22
N VAL A 43 6.64 11.12 -10.73
CA VAL A 43 6.47 12.30 -11.58
C VAL A 43 7.52 13.33 -11.17
N ASN A 44 8.49 13.54 -12.05
CA ASN A 44 9.57 14.52 -11.84
C ASN A 44 10.32 14.29 -10.51
N GLY A 45 10.55 13.03 -10.15
CA GLY A 45 11.22 12.67 -8.92
C GLY A 45 10.34 12.63 -7.69
N ASN A 46 9.06 13.00 -7.81
CA ASN A 46 8.10 12.87 -6.72
C ASN A 46 7.47 11.47 -6.77
N LYS A 47 7.76 10.68 -5.76
CA LYS A 47 7.29 9.29 -5.70
C LYS A 47 5.95 9.21 -5.00
N TYR A 48 4.99 8.56 -5.64
CA TYR A 48 3.63 8.39 -5.11
C TYR A 48 3.43 6.98 -4.61
N TYR A 49 2.71 6.87 -3.51
CA TYR A 49 2.44 5.62 -2.81
C TYR A 49 0.94 5.44 -2.65
N ALA A 50 0.47 4.21 -2.78
CA ALA A 50 -0.96 3.90 -2.69
C ALA A 50 -1.26 3.08 -1.44
N PRO A 51 -2.33 3.42 -0.70
CA PRO A 51 -2.75 2.61 0.44
C PRO A 51 -3.21 1.22 -0.01
N VAL A 52 -2.92 0.22 0.81
CA VAL A 52 -3.43 -1.14 0.63
C VAL A 52 -4.59 -1.33 1.60
N SER A 53 -5.71 -1.82 1.09
CA SER A 53 -6.92 -2.02 1.86
C SER A 53 -7.40 -3.46 1.73
N SER A 54 -8.02 -3.98 2.79
CA SER A 54 -8.69 -5.27 2.73
C SER A 54 -10.00 -5.22 1.93
N LEU A 55 -10.48 -4.02 1.59
CA LEU A 55 -11.67 -3.84 0.78
C LEU A 55 -11.40 -4.26 -0.66
N CYS A 56 -12.19 -5.20 -1.17
CA CYS A 56 -12.03 -5.76 -2.52
C CYS A 56 -13.09 -5.25 -3.49
N LYS A 57 -13.52 -4.01 -3.33
CA LYS A 57 -14.54 -3.43 -4.21
C LYS A 57 -13.96 -3.13 -5.57
N GLU A 58 -14.60 -3.63 -6.62
CA GLU A 58 -14.19 -3.35 -8.00
C GLU A 58 -14.61 -1.95 -8.39
N GLN A 59 -13.61 -1.12 -8.69
CA GLN A 59 -13.76 0.25 -9.15
C GLN A 59 -12.59 0.56 -10.07
N GLN A 60 -12.76 1.53 -10.98
CA GLN A 60 -11.67 1.94 -11.88
C GLN A 60 -10.43 2.38 -11.11
N THR A 61 -10.61 2.96 -9.92
CA THR A 61 -9.52 3.51 -9.12
C THR A 61 -8.93 2.52 -8.12
N ASN A 62 -9.42 1.27 -8.14
CA ASN A 62 -8.89 0.21 -7.28
C ASN A 62 -8.21 -0.85 -8.13
N PHE A 63 -6.98 -1.18 -7.78
CA PHE A 63 -6.29 -2.32 -8.40
C PHE A 63 -6.46 -3.52 -7.47
N ILE A 64 -7.20 -4.54 -7.92
CA ILE A 64 -7.52 -5.70 -7.10
C ILE A 64 -6.31 -6.62 -7.00
N ILE A 65 -5.98 -7.03 -5.78
CA ILE A 65 -4.88 -7.95 -5.48
C ILE A 65 -5.50 -9.34 -5.27
N LYS A 66 -4.95 -10.34 -5.94
CA LYS A 66 -5.46 -11.71 -5.89
C LYS A 66 -4.43 -12.66 -5.30
N ASN A 67 -4.90 -13.73 -4.68
CA ASN A 67 -4.01 -14.79 -4.22
C ASN A 67 -3.71 -15.77 -5.37
N ASN A 68 -2.94 -16.82 -5.09
CA ASN A 68 -2.55 -17.80 -6.10
C ASN A 68 -3.72 -18.63 -6.65
N LYS A 69 -4.88 -18.56 -6.02
CA LYS A 69 -6.12 -19.23 -6.48
C LYS A 69 -7.02 -18.29 -7.26
N GLY A 70 -6.58 -17.05 -7.52
CA GLY A 70 -7.38 -16.06 -8.25
C GLY A 70 -8.44 -15.38 -7.40
N LYS A 71 -8.43 -15.58 -6.09
CA LYS A 71 -9.41 -14.94 -5.20
C LYS A 71 -8.93 -13.55 -4.82
N SER A 72 -9.84 -12.57 -4.87
CA SER A 72 -9.56 -11.20 -4.44
C SER A 72 -9.33 -11.15 -2.93
N ILE A 73 -8.19 -10.61 -2.51
CA ILE A 73 -7.80 -10.56 -1.10
C ILE A 73 -7.56 -9.15 -0.58
N ALA A 74 -7.33 -8.19 -1.47
CA ALA A 74 -7.05 -6.80 -1.09
C ALA A 74 -7.16 -5.90 -2.32
N SER A 75 -6.90 -4.61 -2.14
CA SER A 75 -6.82 -3.68 -3.27
C SER A 75 -5.82 -2.56 -2.99
N LEU A 76 -5.20 -2.06 -4.06
CA LEU A 76 -4.49 -0.78 -4.03
C LEU A 76 -5.49 0.32 -4.33
N ARG A 77 -5.59 1.30 -3.44
CA ARG A 77 -6.53 2.41 -3.56
C ARG A 77 -5.87 3.55 -4.31
N LEU A 78 -5.90 3.49 -5.65
CA LEU A 78 -5.18 4.46 -6.48
C LEU A 78 -5.74 5.88 -6.39
N SER A 79 -7.01 6.03 -6.06
CA SER A 79 -7.59 7.36 -5.85
C SER A 79 -7.07 8.05 -4.60
N PHE A 80 -6.39 7.32 -3.73
CA PHE A 80 -5.80 7.85 -2.50
C PHE A 80 -4.28 7.88 -2.53
N MET A 81 -3.68 7.79 -3.72
CA MET A 81 -2.24 7.95 -3.85
C MET A 81 -1.79 9.28 -3.29
N LEU A 82 -0.63 9.27 -2.63
CA LEU A 82 -0.06 10.50 -2.08
C LEU A 82 1.46 10.50 -2.26
N PRO A 83 2.05 11.69 -2.46
CA PRO A 83 3.50 11.81 -2.51
C PRO A 83 4.05 11.75 -1.10
N VAL A 84 5.10 10.95 -0.88
CA VAL A 84 5.68 10.77 0.45
C VAL A 84 7.19 10.86 0.34
N PRO A 85 7.84 11.74 1.14
CA PRO A 85 9.29 11.82 1.17
C PRO A 85 9.88 10.61 1.88
N ASP A 86 11.05 10.18 1.45
CA ASP A 86 11.71 8.98 1.98
C ASP A 86 11.92 9.04 3.48
N ARG A 87 12.17 10.22 4.04
CA ARG A 87 12.50 10.39 5.46
C ARG A 87 11.38 9.96 6.41
N VAL A 88 10.14 9.87 5.94
CA VAL A 88 8.99 9.47 6.78
C VAL A 88 8.53 8.06 6.48
N LEU A 89 9.25 7.34 5.64
CA LEU A 89 8.92 5.96 5.24
C LEU A 89 9.85 4.96 5.91
N THR A 90 9.29 3.81 6.27
CA THR A 90 10.04 2.66 6.74
C THR A 90 9.53 1.43 5.99
N ILE A 91 10.42 0.58 5.51
CA ILE A 91 10.02 -0.68 4.89
C ILE A 91 9.30 -1.52 5.94
N LYS A 92 8.10 -2.00 5.60
CA LYS A 92 7.32 -2.80 6.52
C LYS A 92 8.02 -4.13 6.79
N ASN A 93 8.22 -4.45 8.07
CA ASN A 93 8.81 -5.70 8.49
C ASN A 93 7.69 -6.72 8.77
N PHE A 94 7.52 -7.70 7.89
CA PHE A 94 6.46 -8.70 8.02
C PHE A 94 6.65 -9.60 9.25
N LYS A 95 7.87 -9.69 9.77
CA LYS A 95 8.17 -10.51 10.94
C LYS A 95 7.50 -9.97 12.21
N ASP A 96 7.13 -8.69 12.23
CA ASP A 96 6.46 -8.07 13.37
C ASP A 96 4.98 -8.41 13.43
N GLU A 97 4.44 -9.06 12.39
CA GLU A 97 3.03 -9.41 12.30
C GLU A 97 2.81 -10.86 12.70
N ASP A 98 1.57 -11.19 13.12
CA ASP A 98 1.22 -12.58 13.40
C ASP A 98 1.31 -13.43 12.13
N TYR A 99 1.33 -14.75 12.30
CA TYR A 99 1.61 -15.68 11.20
C TYR A 99 0.59 -15.57 10.06
N LYS A 100 -0.70 -15.49 10.39
CA LYS A 100 -1.75 -15.43 9.37
C LYS A 100 -1.67 -14.13 8.57
N TYR A 101 -1.52 -13.02 9.28
CA TYR A 101 -1.45 -11.71 8.62
C TYR A 101 -0.17 -11.59 7.80
N ARG A 102 0.94 -12.10 8.32
CA ARG A 102 2.21 -12.11 7.58
C ARG A 102 2.09 -12.88 6.27
N ARG A 103 1.44 -14.04 6.29
CA ARG A 103 1.22 -14.81 5.06
C ARG A 103 0.36 -14.07 4.06
N LEU A 104 -0.69 -13.41 4.55
CA LEU A 104 -1.56 -12.60 3.70
C LEU A 104 -0.77 -11.49 3.02
N LEU A 105 0.04 -10.76 3.78
CA LEU A 105 0.86 -9.68 3.22
C LEU A 105 1.85 -10.20 2.18
N MET A 106 2.45 -11.34 2.44
CA MET A 106 3.39 -11.94 1.49
C MET A 106 2.71 -12.34 0.18
N GLU A 107 1.49 -12.88 0.24
CA GLU A 107 0.72 -13.20 -0.96
C GLU A 107 0.34 -11.94 -1.73
N GLU A 108 -0.07 -10.89 -1.03
CA GLU A 108 -0.42 -9.61 -1.65
C GLU A 108 0.77 -9.02 -2.40
N LEU A 109 1.92 -8.98 -1.74
CA LEU A 109 3.13 -8.41 -2.34
C LEU A 109 3.61 -9.26 -3.52
N LYS A 110 3.53 -10.58 -3.40
CA LYS A 110 3.92 -11.50 -4.47
C LYS A 110 3.08 -11.24 -5.73
N TYR A 111 1.78 -11.06 -5.57
CA TYR A 111 0.89 -10.77 -6.71
C TYR A 111 1.27 -9.44 -7.37
N LEU A 112 1.51 -8.41 -6.56
CA LEU A 112 1.85 -7.08 -7.08
C LEU A 112 3.18 -7.08 -7.82
N VAL A 113 4.19 -7.77 -7.29
CA VAL A 113 5.48 -7.89 -7.96
C VAL A 113 5.33 -8.66 -9.28
N PHE A 114 4.54 -9.73 -9.26
CA PHE A 114 4.25 -10.48 -10.49
C PHE A 114 3.61 -9.59 -11.55
N CYS A 115 2.60 -8.80 -11.18
CA CYS A 115 1.94 -7.89 -12.10
C CYS A 115 2.90 -6.82 -12.62
N GLN A 116 3.76 -6.29 -11.75
CA GLN A 116 4.76 -5.31 -12.15
C GLN A 116 5.71 -5.88 -13.21
N GLU A 117 6.19 -7.10 -12.98
CA GLU A 117 7.13 -7.75 -13.89
C GLU A 117 6.49 -8.14 -15.23
N ASN A 118 5.18 -8.37 -15.26
CA ASN A 118 4.45 -8.81 -16.44
C ASN A 118 3.64 -7.68 -17.10
N GLY A 119 3.86 -6.44 -16.70
CA GLY A 119 3.24 -5.28 -17.35
C GLY A 119 1.75 -5.11 -17.06
N GLN A 120 1.27 -5.65 -15.97
CA GLN A 120 -0.16 -5.57 -15.60
C GLN A 120 -0.42 -4.49 -14.56
#